data_478b85dedeebf19306172ca906398cf3
#
_entry.id   478b85dedeebf19306172ca906398cf3
#
_cell.length_a   1.000
_cell.length_b   1.000
_cell.length_c   1.000
_cell.angle_alpha   90.00
_cell.angle_beta   90.00
_cell.angle_gamma   90.00
#
_symmetry.space_group_name_H-M   'P 1'
#
loop_
_entity.id
_entity.type
_entity.pdbx_description
1 polymer ?
#
loop_
_entity_poly.entity_id
_entity_poly.type
_entity_poly.pdbx_seq_one_letter_code
_entity_poly.pdbx_strand_id
1 'polypeptide(L)'
;MLNRIKFLVFLLILISFSCEKKLDENNVTPEITYPYDFFLNHNGLNRLYTLYKPDNLKEKAPLVFVLHGYTSNNNNIMNYSKMNEIADEYGFMVCYPQGTRNTYTGQTHWNANLKEMSSIADSDFLNDLAIKLQAEYNLSQTNTFACGMSNGGFMSYTLGCEKSDTFKAIASVTGTMSGYDWENCNPNKVPVLQISGTNDQVVPMDGSMSAAGGWGGAPKIQDIMNYWADINECSKSESANLPDINKNDNSYVTLEKNIECFKNHQVWLYTMHGGGHTWPGAWGNMDINASQEIWKFFSRYIE
;
A
#
# COMPACT_ATOMS: atom_id res chain seq x y z
N MET A 1 36.40 73.74 -68.95
CA MET A 1 35.57 73.74 -67.72
C MET A 1 35.21 72.32 -67.34
N LEU A 2 35.99 71.70 -66.44
CA LEU A 2 35.74 70.31 -66.06
C LEU A 2 35.23 70.26 -64.62
N ASN A 3 34.00 69.83 -64.40
CA ASN A 3 33.45 69.62 -63.10
C ASN A 3 33.87 68.19 -62.58
N ARG A 4 34.57 68.20 -61.50
CA ARG A 4 34.91 66.97 -60.78
C ARG A 4 33.75 66.60 -59.80
N ILE A 5 33.06 65.49 -60.04
CA ILE A 5 32.10 64.90 -59.10
C ILE A 5 32.87 64.03 -58.14
N LYS A 6 32.81 64.36 -56.86
CA LYS A 6 33.35 63.55 -55.76
C LYS A 6 32.30 62.51 -55.37
N PHE A 7 32.59 61.24 -55.55
CA PHE A 7 31.80 60.13 -55.00
C PHE A 7 32.15 59.94 -53.51
N LEU A 8 31.16 60.13 -52.66
CA LEU A 8 31.26 59.82 -51.23
C LEU A 8 30.75 58.36 -51.08
N VAL A 9 31.66 57.44 -50.69
CA VAL A 9 31.31 56.06 -50.33
C VAL A 9 30.91 56.04 -48.86
N PHE A 10 29.61 55.84 -48.63
CA PHE A 10 29.09 55.54 -47.30
C PHE A 10 29.30 54.08 -46.94
N LEU A 11 30.18 53.83 -46.01
CA LEU A 11 30.41 52.49 -45.42
C LEU A 11 29.33 52.22 -44.37
N LEU A 12 28.33 51.41 -44.71
CA LEU A 12 27.34 50.92 -43.74
C LEU A 12 27.97 49.83 -42.89
N ILE A 13 28.29 50.13 -41.64
CA ILE A 13 28.67 49.13 -40.64
C ILE A 13 27.37 48.46 -40.12
N LEU A 14 27.07 47.24 -40.53
CA LEU A 14 26.04 46.39 -39.94
C LEU A 14 26.54 45.86 -38.58
N ILE A 15 26.06 46.47 -37.49
CA ILE A 15 26.24 45.93 -36.15
C ILE A 15 25.19 44.86 -35.94
N SER A 16 25.59 43.58 -36.05
CA SER A 16 24.77 42.45 -35.69
C SER A 16 24.70 42.37 -34.16
N PHE A 17 23.58 42.80 -33.58
CA PHE A 17 23.26 42.47 -32.18
C PHE A 17 22.93 40.95 -32.09
N SER A 18 23.90 40.17 -31.66
CA SER A 18 23.65 38.80 -31.18
C SER A 18 22.93 38.91 -29.84
N CYS A 19 21.65 38.58 -29.84
CA CYS A 19 20.87 38.42 -28.63
C CYS A 19 21.21 37.05 -28.07
N GLU A 20 22.26 36.91 -27.26
CA GLU A 20 22.44 35.73 -26.41
C GLU A 20 21.27 35.67 -25.42
N LYS A 21 20.35 34.75 -25.62
CA LYS A 21 19.40 34.34 -24.59
C LYS A 21 20.23 33.82 -23.39
N LYS A 22 20.39 34.65 -22.35
CA LYS A 22 20.74 34.13 -21.03
C LYS A 22 19.67 33.08 -20.67
N LEU A 23 20.07 31.81 -20.62
CA LEU A 23 19.30 30.79 -19.95
C LEU A 23 19.12 31.22 -18.51
N ASP A 24 17.87 31.42 -18.06
CA ASP A 24 17.53 31.69 -16.69
C ASP A 24 17.97 30.47 -15.85
N GLU A 25 19.11 30.59 -15.17
CA GLU A 25 19.64 29.57 -14.24
C GLU A 25 18.80 29.41 -12.96
N ASN A 26 17.63 30.06 -12.88
CA ASN A 26 16.79 30.08 -11.66
C ASN A 26 15.55 29.19 -11.74
N ASN A 27 15.46 28.25 -12.67
CA ASN A 27 14.38 27.27 -12.67
C ASN A 27 14.85 25.95 -12.04
N VAL A 28 15.41 26.02 -10.84
CA VAL A 28 15.64 24.84 -10.01
C VAL A 28 14.28 24.43 -9.48
N THR A 29 13.70 23.39 -10.06
CA THR A 29 12.52 22.73 -9.47
C THR A 29 12.92 22.33 -8.05
N PRO A 30 12.18 22.75 -7.00
CA PRO A 30 12.55 22.40 -5.63
C PRO A 30 12.65 20.87 -5.51
N GLU A 31 13.73 20.40 -4.93
CA GLU A 31 13.93 18.98 -4.65
C GLU A 31 12.84 18.51 -3.67
N ILE A 32 12.08 17.50 -4.05
CA ILE A 32 11.02 16.95 -3.20
C ILE A 32 11.67 16.15 -2.07
N THR A 33 11.42 16.58 -0.85
CA THR A 33 11.84 15.85 0.36
C THR A 33 10.73 14.88 0.77
N TYR A 34 11.04 13.60 0.88
CA TYR A 34 10.09 12.56 1.28
C TYR A 34 10.12 12.32 2.82
N PRO A 35 8.96 12.00 3.43
CA PRO A 35 7.64 11.78 2.83
C PRO A 35 6.99 13.06 2.28
N TYR A 36 6.24 12.96 1.18
CA TYR A 36 5.58 14.09 0.54
C TYR A 36 4.15 13.73 0.10
N ASP A 37 3.25 14.70 0.23
CA ASP A 37 1.84 14.55 -0.12
C ASP A 37 1.58 14.93 -1.57
N PHE A 38 0.88 14.06 -2.28
CA PHE A 38 0.48 14.23 -3.66
C PHE A 38 -1.03 14.05 -3.81
N PHE A 39 -1.54 14.45 -4.98
CA PHE A 39 -2.94 14.26 -5.34
C PHE A 39 -3.08 13.59 -6.70
N LEU A 40 -4.07 12.70 -6.81
CA LEU A 40 -4.51 12.12 -8.06
C LEU A 40 -6.00 12.43 -8.26
N ASN A 41 -6.36 13.07 -9.39
CA ASN A 41 -7.76 13.14 -9.76
C ASN A 41 -8.20 11.76 -10.29
N HIS A 42 -9.13 11.13 -9.60
CA HIS A 42 -9.69 9.85 -9.99
C HIS A 42 -11.23 9.94 -9.95
N ASN A 43 -11.87 9.77 -11.09
CA ASN A 43 -13.32 9.87 -11.25
C ASN A 43 -13.93 11.16 -10.68
N GLY A 44 -13.24 12.32 -10.88
CA GLY A 44 -13.67 13.63 -10.40
C GLY A 44 -13.38 13.91 -8.92
N LEU A 45 -12.79 12.96 -8.19
CA LEU A 45 -12.35 13.15 -6.82
C LEU A 45 -10.85 13.42 -6.76
N ASN A 46 -10.46 14.44 -6.01
CA ASN A 46 -9.05 14.71 -5.74
C ASN A 46 -8.57 13.84 -4.57
N ARG A 47 -7.86 12.74 -4.88
CA ARG A 47 -7.45 11.71 -3.93
C ARG A 47 -6.02 12.00 -3.43
N LEU A 48 -5.90 12.22 -2.13
CA LEU A 48 -4.61 12.43 -1.45
C LEU A 48 -3.87 11.09 -1.28
N TYR A 49 -2.54 11.13 -1.43
CA TYR A 49 -1.65 10.04 -1.01
C TYR A 49 -0.29 10.61 -0.59
N THR A 50 0.33 10.00 0.40
CA THR A 50 1.70 10.30 0.82
C THR A 50 2.64 9.27 0.23
N LEU A 51 3.75 9.71 -0.36
CA LEU A 51 4.83 8.83 -0.79
C LEU A 51 6.02 8.92 0.15
N TYR A 52 6.64 7.79 0.37
CA TYR A 52 7.97 7.69 0.94
C TYR A 52 8.91 7.01 -0.06
N LYS A 53 9.99 7.69 -0.39
CA LYS A 53 11.04 7.22 -1.28
C LYS A 53 12.34 7.19 -0.50
N PRO A 54 12.91 6.00 -0.21
CA PRO A 54 14.20 5.88 0.46
C PRO A 54 15.34 6.32 -0.47
N ASP A 55 16.44 6.80 0.11
CA ASP A 55 17.61 7.27 -0.66
C ASP A 55 18.29 6.15 -1.48
N ASN A 56 18.16 4.90 -1.02
CA ASN A 56 18.72 3.72 -1.67
C ASN A 56 17.78 3.06 -2.70
N LEU A 57 16.70 3.74 -3.12
CA LEU A 57 15.75 3.21 -4.09
C LEU A 57 16.45 2.88 -5.41
N LYS A 58 16.28 1.64 -5.87
CA LYS A 58 16.85 1.15 -7.14
C LYS A 58 15.83 1.22 -8.27
N GLU A 59 16.31 1.14 -9.51
CA GLU A 59 15.44 0.93 -10.67
C GLU A 59 14.68 -0.39 -10.51
N LYS A 60 13.41 -0.38 -10.95
CA LYS A 60 12.52 -1.53 -10.79
C LYS A 60 12.32 -2.00 -9.35
N ALA A 61 12.50 -1.08 -8.39
CA ALA A 61 12.21 -1.35 -6.99
C ALA A 61 10.74 -1.74 -6.79
N PRO A 62 10.43 -2.53 -5.76
CA PRO A 62 9.05 -2.82 -5.37
C PRO A 62 8.29 -1.59 -4.89
N LEU A 63 6.96 -1.65 -4.99
CA LEU A 63 6.03 -0.66 -4.45
C LEU A 63 5.13 -1.33 -3.40
N VAL A 64 5.07 -0.75 -2.21
CA VAL A 64 4.22 -1.23 -1.12
C VAL A 64 3.17 -0.19 -0.76
N PHE A 65 1.90 -0.56 -0.84
CA PHE A 65 0.77 0.23 -0.34
C PHE A 65 0.50 -0.14 1.11
N VAL A 66 0.35 0.88 1.98
CA VAL A 66 0.00 0.70 3.39
C VAL A 66 -1.29 1.47 3.68
N LEU A 67 -2.37 0.73 3.95
CA LEU A 67 -3.73 1.26 4.01
C LEU A 67 -4.16 1.45 5.47
N HIS A 68 -4.67 2.66 5.78
CA HIS A 68 -5.11 3.01 7.13
C HIS A 68 -6.43 2.33 7.52
N GLY A 69 -6.72 2.24 8.81
CA GLY A 69 -7.98 1.76 9.35
C GLY A 69 -9.13 2.79 9.26
N TYR A 70 -10.34 2.37 9.62
CA TYR A 70 -11.50 3.24 9.75
C TYR A 70 -11.21 4.39 10.72
N THR A 71 -11.69 5.60 10.42
CA THR A 71 -11.44 6.86 11.16
C THR A 71 -10.01 7.40 11.13
N SER A 72 -9.05 6.65 10.61
CA SER A 72 -7.64 7.00 10.54
C SER A 72 -7.28 7.75 9.25
N ASN A 73 -6.01 7.94 8.97
CA ASN A 73 -5.50 8.62 7.79
C ASN A 73 -4.11 8.12 7.37
N ASN A 74 -3.64 8.59 6.20
CA ASN A 74 -2.34 8.28 5.62
C ASN A 74 -1.16 8.53 6.59
N ASN A 75 -1.12 9.69 7.25
CA ASN A 75 -0.03 10.05 8.17
C ASN A 75 -0.03 9.16 9.43
N ASN A 76 -1.22 8.85 9.96
CA ASN A 76 -1.33 8.00 11.13
C ASN A 76 -0.82 6.59 10.86
N ILE A 77 -1.22 5.96 9.74
CA ILE A 77 -0.74 4.61 9.43
C ILE A 77 0.75 4.61 9.07
N MET A 78 1.28 5.65 8.43
CA MET A 78 2.70 5.80 8.17
C MET A 78 3.50 5.78 9.49
N ASN A 79 3.10 6.61 10.45
CA ASN A 79 3.76 6.70 11.75
C ASN A 79 3.55 5.44 12.61
N TYR A 80 2.39 4.80 12.50
CA TYR A 80 2.05 3.62 13.27
C TYR A 80 2.72 2.36 12.74
N SER A 81 2.71 2.14 11.43
CA SER A 81 3.36 0.98 10.82
C SER A 81 4.88 1.08 10.80
N LYS A 82 5.43 2.29 10.73
CA LYS A 82 6.86 2.55 10.52
C LYS A 82 7.45 1.82 9.31
N MET A 83 6.64 1.63 8.27
CA MET A 83 7.08 0.92 7.06
C MET A 83 8.23 1.65 6.35
N ASN A 84 8.40 2.97 6.59
CA ASN A 84 9.54 3.74 6.08
C ASN A 84 10.89 3.19 6.57
N GLU A 85 10.99 2.77 7.85
CA GLU A 85 12.21 2.18 8.41
C GLU A 85 12.58 0.89 7.68
N ILE A 86 11.58 0.09 7.29
CA ILE A 86 11.77 -1.13 6.50
C ILE A 86 12.16 -0.79 5.05
N ALA A 87 11.55 0.26 4.47
CA ALA A 87 11.87 0.71 3.14
C ALA A 87 13.33 1.23 3.03
N ASP A 88 13.83 1.92 4.07
CA ASP A 88 15.23 2.37 4.15
C ASP A 88 16.20 1.19 4.19
N GLU A 89 15.83 0.10 4.89
CA GLU A 89 16.69 -1.08 4.98
C GLU A 89 16.74 -1.85 3.65
N TYR A 90 15.60 -1.99 2.97
CA TYR A 90 15.48 -2.92 1.83
C TYR A 90 15.36 -2.25 0.45
N GLY A 91 15.14 -0.95 0.35
CA GLY A 91 15.15 -0.19 -0.89
C GLY A 91 13.88 -0.35 -1.74
N PHE A 92 12.70 -0.20 -1.14
CA PHE A 92 11.41 -0.17 -1.84
C PHE A 92 10.65 1.14 -1.59
N MET A 93 9.75 1.51 -2.49
CA MET A 93 8.91 2.69 -2.33
C MET A 93 7.64 2.36 -1.54
N VAL A 94 7.20 3.28 -0.67
CA VAL A 94 5.96 3.13 0.10
C VAL A 94 4.96 4.20 -0.31
N CYS A 95 3.72 3.78 -0.54
CA CYS A 95 2.57 4.65 -0.78
C CYS A 95 1.56 4.50 0.37
N TYR A 96 1.17 5.63 0.95
CA TYR A 96 0.14 5.75 1.98
C TYR A 96 -1.04 6.54 1.41
N PRO A 97 -1.98 5.90 0.70
CA PRO A 97 -3.13 6.60 0.17
C PRO A 97 -4.14 6.93 1.27
N GLN A 98 -4.95 7.96 1.01
CA GLN A 98 -6.03 8.41 1.89
C GLN A 98 -7.38 7.90 1.40
N GLY A 99 -8.09 7.17 2.25
CA GLY A 99 -9.49 6.80 2.04
C GLY A 99 -10.43 8.00 2.04
N THR A 100 -11.60 7.84 1.44
CA THR A 100 -12.60 8.91 1.39
C THR A 100 -13.35 9.06 2.71
N ARG A 101 -14.10 10.15 2.86
CA ARG A 101 -15.02 10.31 3.99
C ARG A 101 -16.38 9.70 3.65
N ASN A 102 -16.89 8.86 4.52
CA ASN A 102 -18.25 8.37 4.46
C ASN A 102 -19.22 9.53 4.62
N THR A 103 -20.22 9.65 3.75
CA THR A 103 -21.17 10.78 3.75
C THR A 103 -22.11 10.79 4.95
N TYR A 104 -22.34 9.64 5.58
CA TYR A 104 -23.25 9.52 6.74
C TYR A 104 -22.51 9.73 8.06
N THR A 105 -21.32 9.14 8.21
CA THR A 105 -20.58 9.18 9.48
C THR A 105 -19.53 10.29 9.51
N GLY A 106 -19.16 10.86 8.35
CA GLY A 106 -18.06 11.81 8.21
C GLY A 106 -16.68 11.22 8.44
N GLN A 107 -16.58 9.91 8.72
CA GLN A 107 -15.34 9.24 9.02
C GLN A 107 -14.62 8.79 7.75
N THR A 108 -13.30 8.80 7.78
CA THR A 108 -12.45 8.27 6.71
C THR A 108 -12.52 6.75 6.68
N HIS A 109 -12.58 6.18 5.48
CA HIS A 109 -12.70 4.75 5.29
C HIS A 109 -12.28 4.32 3.87
N TRP A 110 -12.15 3.01 3.69
CA TRP A 110 -12.06 2.32 2.41
C TRP A 110 -13.37 1.61 2.13
N ASN A 111 -13.87 1.75 0.91
CA ASN A 111 -14.94 0.92 0.40
C ASN A 111 -14.37 -0.46 -0.01
N ALA A 112 -14.20 -1.31 0.97
CA ALA A 112 -13.75 -2.70 0.78
C ALA A 112 -14.95 -3.62 0.52
N ASN A 113 -15.78 -3.29 -0.48
CA ASN A 113 -17.05 -3.96 -0.74
C ASN A 113 -17.96 -4.06 0.51
N LEU A 114 -17.80 -3.10 1.43
CA LEU A 114 -18.64 -2.97 2.61
C LEU A 114 -19.99 -2.42 2.17
N LYS A 115 -20.99 -3.28 2.19
CA LYS A 115 -22.35 -2.97 1.76
C LYS A 115 -22.88 -1.76 2.54
N GLU A 116 -23.38 -0.76 1.83
CA GLU A 116 -24.00 0.46 2.38
C GLU A 116 -23.02 1.53 2.92
N MET A 117 -21.71 1.31 2.93
CA MET A 117 -20.78 2.34 3.40
C MET A 117 -20.40 3.38 2.35
N SER A 118 -20.26 2.99 1.10
CA SER A 118 -19.80 3.88 0.03
C SER A 118 -20.05 3.31 -1.37
N SER A 119 -20.21 4.18 -2.35
CA SER A 119 -20.20 3.82 -3.79
C SER A 119 -18.87 4.20 -4.46
N ILE A 120 -17.87 4.61 -3.70
CA ILE A 120 -16.57 5.01 -4.24
C ILE A 120 -15.79 3.77 -4.66
N ALA A 121 -15.26 3.77 -5.88
CA ALA A 121 -14.44 2.69 -6.43
C ALA A 121 -13.00 2.79 -5.93
N ASP A 122 -12.77 2.45 -4.66
CA ASP A 122 -11.43 2.56 -4.05
C ASP A 122 -10.44 1.55 -4.63
N SER A 123 -10.88 0.34 -5.02
CA SER A 123 -10.01 -0.64 -5.69
C SER A 123 -9.49 -0.15 -7.03
N ASP A 124 -10.33 0.53 -7.84
CA ASP A 124 -9.91 1.14 -9.09
C ASP A 124 -8.94 2.29 -8.87
N PHE A 125 -9.20 3.16 -7.87
CA PHE A 125 -8.29 4.23 -7.51
C PHE A 125 -6.90 3.70 -7.12
N LEU A 126 -6.84 2.68 -6.26
CA LEU A 126 -5.57 2.11 -5.80
C LEU A 126 -4.82 1.42 -6.94
N ASN A 127 -5.53 0.76 -7.85
CA ASN A 127 -4.96 0.17 -9.05
C ASN A 127 -4.36 1.22 -9.98
N ASP A 128 -5.11 2.27 -10.31
CA ASP A 128 -4.65 3.33 -11.21
C ASP A 128 -3.49 4.12 -10.60
N LEU A 129 -3.51 4.34 -9.28
CA LEU A 129 -2.40 4.94 -8.55
C LEU A 129 -1.15 4.06 -8.61
N ALA A 130 -1.27 2.75 -8.48
CA ALA A 130 -0.15 1.82 -8.59
C ALA A 130 0.50 1.90 -9.98
N ILE A 131 -0.30 1.81 -11.04
CA ILE A 131 0.17 1.90 -12.43
C ILE A 131 0.86 3.26 -12.70
N LYS A 132 0.26 4.36 -12.21
CA LYS A 132 0.87 5.70 -12.30
C LYS A 132 2.25 5.74 -11.64
N LEU A 133 2.35 5.28 -10.40
CA LEU A 133 3.60 5.32 -9.63
C LEU A 133 4.69 4.41 -10.24
N GLN A 134 4.31 3.22 -10.73
CA GLN A 134 5.22 2.33 -11.45
C GLN A 134 5.87 3.04 -12.66
N ALA A 135 5.07 3.77 -13.44
CA ALA A 135 5.55 4.49 -14.60
C ALA A 135 6.39 5.74 -14.24
N GLU A 136 5.91 6.54 -13.26
CA GLU A 136 6.52 7.81 -12.88
C GLU A 136 7.89 7.65 -12.21
N TYR A 137 8.03 6.63 -11.39
CA TYR A 137 9.27 6.35 -10.62
C TYR A 137 10.10 5.19 -11.17
N ASN A 138 9.79 4.69 -12.37
CA ASN A 138 10.48 3.54 -12.98
C ASN A 138 10.54 2.32 -12.05
N LEU A 139 9.43 2.04 -11.33
CA LEU A 139 9.31 0.90 -10.43
C LEU A 139 9.00 -0.40 -11.17
N SER A 140 9.08 -1.52 -10.48
CA SER A 140 8.65 -2.80 -11.02
C SER A 140 7.17 -2.81 -11.35
N GLN A 141 6.81 -3.30 -12.52
CA GLN A 141 5.40 -3.46 -12.92
C GLN A 141 4.76 -4.72 -12.34
N THR A 142 5.57 -5.65 -11.82
CA THR A 142 5.13 -6.93 -11.26
C THR A 142 5.27 -7.03 -9.75
N ASN A 143 6.05 -6.13 -9.10
CA ASN A 143 6.34 -6.20 -7.68
C ASN A 143 5.62 -5.09 -6.91
N THR A 144 4.28 -5.07 -7.01
CA THR A 144 3.42 -4.19 -6.20
C THR A 144 2.66 -5.02 -5.19
N PHE A 145 2.64 -4.54 -3.95
CA PHE A 145 2.08 -5.22 -2.79
C PHE A 145 1.15 -4.29 -2.02
N ALA A 146 0.15 -4.86 -1.34
CA ALA A 146 -0.73 -4.08 -0.47
C ALA A 146 -0.82 -4.69 0.92
N CYS A 147 -0.73 -3.85 1.94
CA CYS A 147 -1.05 -4.22 3.31
C CYS A 147 -1.89 -3.12 3.97
N GLY A 148 -2.57 -3.46 5.04
CA GLY A 148 -3.35 -2.48 5.78
C GLY A 148 -3.84 -2.98 7.12
N MET A 149 -4.28 -2.05 7.96
CA MET A 149 -4.83 -2.32 9.27
C MET A 149 -6.35 -2.23 9.26
N SER A 150 -7.03 -3.15 9.96
CA SER A 150 -8.48 -3.05 10.16
C SER A 150 -9.23 -2.87 8.82
N ASN A 151 -9.98 -1.82 8.61
CA ASN A 151 -10.61 -1.49 7.32
C ASN A 151 -9.62 -1.43 6.15
N GLY A 152 -8.36 -1.03 6.36
CA GLY A 152 -7.29 -1.16 5.37
C GLY A 152 -6.90 -2.60 5.09
N GLY A 153 -7.03 -3.49 6.07
CA GLY A 153 -6.87 -4.93 5.90
C GLY A 153 -8.01 -5.54 5.08
N PHE A 154 -9.26 -5.10 5.30
CA PHE A 154 -10.39 -5.45 4.43
C PHE A 154 -10.10 -5.05 2.97
N MET A 155 -9.64 -3.80 2.77
CA MET A 155 -9.31 -3.30 1.44
C MET A 155 -8.16 -4.08 0.80
N SER A 156 -7.20 -4.59 1.58
CA SER A 156 -6.15 -5.46 1.07
C SER A 156 -6.72 -6.76 0.51
N TYR A 157 -7.71 -7.38 1.16
CA TYR A 157 -8.41 -8.53 0.62
C TYR A 157 -9.20 -8.20 -0.65
N THR A 158 -9.92 -7.07 -0.67
CA THR A 158 -10.62 -6.61 -1.88
C THR A 158 -9.65 -6.44 -3.06
N LEU A 159 -8.45 -5.88 -2.83
CA LEU A 159 -7.41 -5.79 -3.86
C LEU A 159 -6.93 -7.17 -4.32
N GLY A 160 -6.75 -8.12 -3.41
CA GLY A 160 -6.43 -9.49 -3.74
C GLY A 160 -7.51 -10.16 -4.60
N CYS A 161 -8.78 -9.86 -4.34
CA CYS A 161 -9.91 -10.38 -5.11
C CYS A 161 -10.07 -9.74 -6.49
N GLU A 162 -9.94 -8.41 -6.58
CA GLU A 162 -10.32 -7.66 -7.78
C GLU A 162 -9.14 -7.20 -8.64
N LYS A 163 -7.96 -7.04 -8.04
CA LYS A 163 -6.78 -6.42 -8.66
C LYS A 163 -5.52 -7.28 -8.52
N SER A 164 -5.67 -8.58 -8.49
CA SER A 164 -4.58 -9.57 -8.37
C SER A 164 -3.54 -9.50 -9.50
N ASP A 165 -3.87 -8.92 -10.64
CA ASP A 165 -2.92 -8.66 -11.73
C ASP A 165 -1.93 -7.53 -11.39
N THR A 166 -2.33 -6.59 -10.52
CA THR A 166 -1.50 -5.46 -10.08
C THR A 166 -0.86 -5.75 -8.72
N PHE A 167 -1.66 -6.24 -7.75
CA PHE A 167 -1.19 -6.50 -6.39
C PHE A 167 -0.79 -7.97 -6.23
N LYS A 168 0.49 -8.24 -6.34
CA LYS A 168 1.09 -9.58 -6.40
C LYS A 168 0.97 -10.39 -5.10
N ALA A 169 0.95 -9.72 -3.96
CA ALA A 169 0.66 -10.31 -2.65
C ALA A 169 -0.01 -9.29 -1.75
N ILE A 170 -0.78 -9.77 -0.79
CA ILE A 170 -1.50 -8.93 0.18
C ILE A 170 -1.19 -9.32 1.62
N ALA A 171 -1.32 -8.35 2.53
CA ALA A 171 -1.26 -8.59 3.96
C ALA A 171 -2.36 -7.81 4.70
N SER A 172 -3.00 -8.45 5.69
CA SER A 172 -4.03 -7.85 6.51
C SER A 172 -3.64 -7.93 7.98
N VAL A 173 -3.61 -6.78 8.66
CA VAL A 173 -3.34 -6.68 10.10
C VAL A 173 -4.64 -6.31 10.80
N THR A 174 -5.12 -7.19 11.66
CA THR A 174 -6.40 -7.04 12.39
C THR A 174 -7.59 -6.65 11.48
N GLY A 175 -7.51 -7.03 10.21
CA GLY A 175 -8.59 -6.93 9.23
C GLY A 175 -9.14 -8.32 8.90
N THR A 176 -10.06 -8.38 7.95
CA THR A 176 -10.70 -9.62 7.48
C THR A 176 -11.25 -9.41 6.07
N MET A 177 -11.79 -10.44 5.43
CA MET A 177 -12.62 -10.28 4.23
C MET A 177 -13.99 -9.73 4.60
N SER A 178 -14.55 -8.85 3.77
CA SER A 178 -15.96 -8.46 3.89
C SER A 178 -16.87 -9.65 3.59
N GLY A 179 -18.10 -9.64 4.11
CA GLY A 179 -19.09 -10.67 3.77
C GLY A 179 -19.36 -10.75 2.26
N TYR A 180 -19.33 -9.61 1.56
CA TYR A 180 -19.48 -9.56 0.11
C TYR A 180 -18.30 -10.24 -0.61
N ASP A 181 -17.04 -9.89 -0.24
CA ASP A 181 -15.86 -10.53 -0.84
C ASP A 181 -15.82 -12.02 -0.56
N TRP A 182 -16.22 -12.42 0.65
CA TRP A 182 -16.31 -13.85 0.99
C TRP A 182 -17.22 -14.65 0.06
N GLU A 183 -18.35 -14.07 -0.34
CA GLU A 183 -19.34 -14.73 -1.21
C GLU A 183 -18.98 -14.60 -2.71
N ASN A 184 -18.25 -13.55 -3.12
CA ASN A 184 -18.11 -13.17 -4.53
C ASN A 184 -16.65 -13.15 -5.03
N CYS A 185 -15.66 -13.30 -4.17
CA CYS A 185 -14.25 -13.30 -4.55
C CYS A 185 -13.92 -14.52 -5.41
N ASN A 186 -13.35 -14.29 -6.58
CA ASN A 186 -12.84 -15.34 -7.48
C ASN A 186 -11.51 -14.85 -8.08
N PRO A 187 -10.46 -14.77 -7.27
CA PRO A 187 -9.20 -14.15 -7.67
C PRO A 187 -8.34 -15.07 -8.50
N ASN A 188 -7.32 -14.49 -9.14
CA ASN A 188 -6.10 -15.22 -9.45
C ASN A 188 -5.44 -15.70 -8.15
N LYS A 189 -4.50 -16.64 -8.24
CA LYS A 189 -3.75 -17.12 -7.09
C LYS A 189 -2.85 -15.99 -6.55
N VAL A 190 -3.08 -15.59 -5.29
CA VAL A 190 -2.37 -14.49 -4.62
C VAL A 190 -1.83 -14.97 -3.28
N PRO A 191 -0.55 -14.74 -2.97
CA PRO A 191 -0.02 -14.95 -1.63
C PRO A 191 -0.70 -14.05 -0.60
N VAL A 192 -1.07 -14.60 0.55
CA VAL A 192 -1.81 -13.90 1.59
C VAL A 192 -1.13 -14.05 2.95
N LEU A 193 -0.96 -12.93 3.66
CA LEU A 193 -0.54 -12.89 5.05
C LEU A 193 -1.64 -12.27 5.91
N GLN A 194 -2.01 -12.94 7.00
CA GLN A 194 -2.94 -12.42 8.00
C GLN A 194 -2.24 -12.33 9.36
N ILE A 195 -2.47 -11.23 10.08
CA ILE A 195 -2.07 -11.05 11.47
C ILE A 195 -3.33 -10.73 12.28
N SER A 196 -3.70 -11.56 13.25
CA SER A 196 -4.93 -11.39 14.04
C SER A 196 -4.70 -11.68 15.53
N GLY A 197 -5.41 -10.95 16.37
CA GLY A 197 -5.37 -11.13 17.83
C GLY A 197 -6.57 -11.92 18.37
N THR A 198 -6.34 -12.86 19.29
CA THR A 198 -7.44 -13.66 19.90
C THR A 198 -8.35 -12.84 20.81
N ASN A 199 -7.88 -11.68 21.28
CA ASN A 199 -8.65 -10.74 22.10
C ASN A 199 -9.10 -9.50 21.32
N ASP A 200 -9.07 -9.55 19.97
CA ASP A 200 -9.59 -8.47 19.15
C ASP A 200 -11.13 -8.45 19.24
N GLN A 201 -11.65 -7.38 19.86
CA GLN A 201 -13.09 -7.16 20.02
C GLN A 201 -13.69 -6.32 18.88
N VAL A 202 -12.85 -5.79 17.97
CA VAL A 202 -13.28 -4.98 16.80
C VAL A 202 -13.45 -5.87 15.59
N VAL A 203 -12.47 -6.73 15.32
CA VAL A 203 -12.51 -7.75 14.25
C VAL A 203 -12.19 -9.12 14.86
N PRO A 204 -13.17 -9.75 15.51
CA PRO A 204 -12.99 -11.04 16.17
C PRO A 204 -12.60 -12.15 15.20
N MET A 205 -11.63 -12.97 15.59
CA MET A 205 -11.13 -14.07 14.76
C MET A 205 -12.18 -15.15 14.49
N ASP A 206 -13.18 -15.28 15.34
CA ASP A 206 -14.22 -16.30 15.27
C ASP A 206 -15.37 -15.98 14.29
N GLY A 207 -15.29 -14.84 13.61
CA GLY A 207 -16.31 -14.38 12.67
C GLY A 207 -17.55 -13.75 13.33
N SER A 208 -17.54 -13.51 14.64
CA SER A 208 -18.66 -12.88 15.37
C SER A 208 -18.77 -11.37 15.15
N MET A 209 -18.05 -10.83 14.18
CA MET A 209 -18.12 -9.40 13.82
C MET A 209 -19.56 -9.01 13.47
N SER A 210 -20.03 -7.89 14.06
CA SER A 210 -21.36 -7.38 13.80
C SER A 210 -21.55 -6.95 12.36
N ALA A 211 -22.69 -7.31 11.75
CA ALA A 211 -23.12 -6.81 10.46
C ALA A 211 -23.70 -5.38 10.52
N ALA A 212 -23.90 -4.83 11.73
CA ALA A 212 -24.48 -3.50 11.91
C ALA A 212 -23.57 -2.39 11.36
N GLY A 213 -24.16 -1.26 11.02
CA GLY A 213 -23.40 -0.08 10.52
C GLY A 213 -22.77 -0.26 9.14
N GLY A 214 -23.24 -1.22 8.34
CA GLY A 214 -22.78 -1.46 6.98
C GLY A 214 -21.54 -2.37 6.88
N TRP A 215 -21.05 -2.93 7.99
CA TRP A 215 -19.88 -3.82 7.97
C TRP A 215 -20.15 -5.18 7.33
N GLY A 216 -21.42 -5.64 7.29
CA GLY A 216 -21.83 -6.83 6.54
C GLY A 216 -21.47 -8.17 7.18
N GLY A 217 -20.86 -8.15 8.38
CA GLY A 217 -20.29 -9.35 9.00
C GLY A 217 -18.95 -9.74 8.40
N ALA A 218 -18.39 -10.83 8.88
CA ALA A 218 -17.13 -11.36 8.39
C ALA A 218 -17.08 -12.89 8.62
N PRO A 219 -16.38 -13.66 7.78
CA PRO A 219 -16.10 -15.06 8.04
C PRO A 219 -15.06 -15.21 9.17
N LYS A 220 -14.92 -16.44 9.69
CA LYS A 220 -13.82 -16.75 10.61
C LYS A 220 -12.48 -16.59 9.90
N ILE A 221 -11.48 -16.07 10.62
CA ILE A 221 -10.12 -15.90 10.05
C ILE A 221 -9.57 -17.26 9.54
N GLN A 222 -9.76 -18.35 10.27
CA GLN A 222 -9.29 -19.66 9.81
C GLN A 222 -9.97 -20.12 8.51
N ASP A 223 -11.26 -19.82 8.33
CA ASP A 223 -11.97 -20.16 7.10
C ASP A 223 -11.43 -19.37 5.90
N ILE A 224 -11.07 -18.09 6.13
CA ILE A 224 -10.39 -17.25 5.12
C ILE A 224 -9.03 -17.85 4.75
N MET A 225 -8.24 -18.27 5.74
CA MET A 225 -6.93 -18.87 5.47
C MET A 225 -7.04 -20.16 4.69
N ASN A 226 -8.02 -21.00 5.02
CA ASN A 226 -8.30 -22.23 4.29
C ASN A 226 -8.74 -21.93 2.84
N TYR A 227 -9.63 -20.96 2.64
CA TYR A 227 -10.08 -20.52 1.32
C TYR A 227 -8.90 -20.10 0.42
N TRP A 228 -8.00 -19.25 0.92
CA TRP A 228 -6.85 -18.81 0.14
C TRP A 228 -5.80 -19.91 -0.06
N ALA A 229 -5.66 -20.82 0.91
CA ALA A 229 -4.82 -22.01 0.75
C ALA A 229 -5.34 -22.94 -0.35
N ASP A 230 -6.66 -23.15 -0.43
CA ASP A 230 -7.31 -23.93 -1.48
C ASP A 230 -7.16 -23.25 -2.86
N ILE A 231 -7.40 -21.94 -2.96
CA ILE A 231 -7.20 -21.16 -4.20
C ILE A 231 -5.74 -21.28 -4.67
N ASN A 232 -4.79 -21.20 -3.76
CA ASN A 232 -3.36 -21.28 -4.06
C ASN A 232 -2.86 -22.73 -4.21
N GLU A 233 -3.74 -23.74 -4.10
CA GLU A 233 -3.41 -25.17 -4.23
C GLU A 233 -2.29 -25.59 -3.25
N CYS A 234 -2.37 -25.14 -1.99
CA CYS A 234 -1.41 -25.50 -0.97
C CYS A 234 -1.66 -26.94 -0.49
N SER A 235 -0.61 -27.76 -0.42
CA SER A 235 -0.73 -29.20 -0.06
C SER A 235 -0.23 -29.51 1.36
N LYS A 236 0.40 -28.55 2.04
CA LYS A 236 0.99 -28.78 3.36
C LYS A 236 0.77 -27.56 4.28
N SER A 237 0.50 -27.82 5.55
CA SER A 237 0.46 -26.81 6.61
C SER A 237 1.54 -27.10 7.66
N GLU A 238 2.16 -26.04 8.16
CA GLU A 238 3.15 -26.06 9.23
C GLU A 238 2.77 -25.00 10.29
N SER A 239 2.94 -25.33 11.56
CA SER A 239 2.69 -24.39 12.65
C SER A 239 3.84 -24.41 13.66
N ALA A 240 4.20 -23.23 14.17
CA ALA A 240 5.24 -23.06 15.19
C ALA A 240 4.90 -21.92 16.13
N ASN A 241 5.22 -22.09 17.41
CA ASN A 241 5.27 -20.95 18.34
C ASN A 241 6.51 -20.12 18.05
N LEU A 242 6.34 -18.81 17.94
CA LEU A 242 7.47 -17.88 17.87
C LEU A 242 8.01 -17.61 19.28
N PRO A 243 9.26 -17.13 19.40
CA PRO A 243 9.81 -16.74 20.69
C PRO A 243 8.96 -15.65 21.36
N ASP A 244 8.55 -15.88 22.57
CA ASP A 244 7.94 -14.88 23.47
C ASP A 244 9.06 -14.01 24.04
N ILE A 245 9.31 -12.88 23.36
CA ILE A 245 10.41 -11.95 23.66
C ILE A 245 10.00 -10.99 24.77
N ASN A 246 8.77 -10.52 24.75
CA ASN A 246 8.24 -9.59 25.75
C ASN A 246 7.22 -10.26 26.66
N LYS A 247 7.69 -11.01 27.63
CA LYS A 247 6.84 -11.72 28.62
C LYS A 247 5.92 -10.84 29.47
N ASN A 248 6.02 -9.52 29.36
CA ASN A 248 5.23 -8.58 30.15
C ASN A 248 3.99 -8.05 29.41
N ASP A 249 3.78 -8.38 28.16
CA ASP A 249 2.62 -7.92 27.37
C ASP A 249 1.44 -8.90 27.43
N ASN A 250 1.58 -10.01 28.15
CA ASN A 250 0.58 -11.08 28.30
C ASN A 250 0.11 -11.65 26.96
N SER A 251 0.99 -11.69 25.97
CA SER A 251 0.70 -12.26 24.67
C SER A 251 1.85 -13.11 24.17
N TYR A 252 1.57 -13.99 23.22
CA TYR A 252 2.57 -14.75 22.46
C TYR A 252 2.06 -14.99 21.05
N VAL A 253 2.92 -15.40 20.14
CA VAL A 253 2.57 -15.53 18.74
C VAL A 253 2.78 -16.96 18.23
N THR A 254 1.77 -17.49 17.53
CA THR A 254 1.92 -18.67 16.68
C THR A 254 1.91 -18.27 15.23
N LEU A 255 2.75 -18.91 14.41
CA LEU A 255 2.79 -18.76 12.97
C LEU A 255 2.37 -20.07 12.32
N GLU A 256 1.25 -20.01 11.58
CA GLU A 256 0.79 -21.10 10.70
C GLU A 256 1.12 -20.71 9.25
N LYS A 257 1.64 -21.66 8.48
CA LYS A 257 1.98 -21.49 7.06
C LYS A 257 1.37 -22.61 6.25
N ASN A 258 0.57 -22.24 5.27
CA ASN A 258 0.20 -23.15 4.19
C ASN A 258 1.23 -23.00 3.07
N ILE A 259 1.93 -24.07 2.78
CA ILE A 259 3.11 -24.16 1.90
C ILE A 259 2.94 -25.25 0.84
N GLU A 260 3.95 -25.43 -0.03
CA GLU A 260 3.86 -26.32 -1.17
C GLU A 260 2.68 -25.96 -2.08
N CYS A 261 2.52 -24.65 -2.34
CA CYS A 261 1.44 -24.07 -3.12
C CYS A 261 1.87 -23.85 -4.57
N PHE A 262 0.91 -23.59 -5.45
CA PHE A 262 1.15 -23.18 -6.83
C PHE A 262 2.11 -21.98 -6.89
N LYS A 263 3.20 -22.08 -7.66
CA LYS A 263 4.24 -21.04 -7.77
C LYS A 263 4.71 -20.46 -6.42
N ASN A 264 4.65 -21.28 -5.35
CA ASN A 264 5.01 -20.87 -3.99
C ASN A 264 4.13 -19.74 -3.41
N HIS A 265 2.89 -19.58 -3.87
CA HIS A 265 1.93 -18.59 -3.37
C HIS A 265 1.38 -19.01 -1.99
N GLN A 266 2.21 -18.85 -0.97
CA GLN A 266 1.91 -19.31 0.39
C GLN A 266 0.84 -18.45 1.08
N VAL A 267 0.21 -19.04 2.10
CA VAL A 267 -0.77 -18.36 2.96
C VAL A 267 -0.31 -18.48 4.41
N TRP A 268 -0.06 -17.33 5.05
CA TRP A 268 0.48 -17.27 6.41
C TRP A 268 -0.49 -16.62 7.38
N LEU A 269 -0.64 -17.23 8.57
CA LEU A 269 -1.41 -16.68 9.68
C LEU A 269 -0.52 -16.51 10.90
N TYR A 270 -0.38 -15.27 11.36
CA TYR A 270 0.15 -14.94 12.67
C TYR A 270 -1.01 -14.77 13.65
N THR A 271 -1.13 -15.65 14.63
CA THR A 271 -2.11 -15.55 15.72
C THR A 271 -1.44 -14.97 16.95
N MET A 272 -1.83 -13.77 17.32
CA MET A 272 -1.40 -13.12 18.57
C MET A 272 -2.32 -13.59 19.71
N HIS A 273 -1.91 -14.60 20.45
CA HIS A 273 -2.66 -15.07 21.61
C HIS A 273 -2.61 -14.01 22.71
N GLY A 274 -3.77 -13.58 23.21
CA GLY A 274 -3.90 -12.45 24.11
C GLY A 274 -3.84 -11.07 23.45
N GLY A 275 -3.44 -10.99 22.18
CA GLY A 275 -3.37 -9.73 21.42
C GLY A 275 -4.75 -9.17 21.05
N GLY A 276 -4.85 -7.85 21.00
CA GLY A 276 -6.05 -7.10 20.60
C GLY A 276 -5.96 -6.47 19.21
N HIS A 277 -6.74 -5.41 18.98
CA HIS A 277 -6.83 -4.67 17.72
C HIS A 277 -5.65 -3.70 17.54
N THR A 278 -4.45 -4.21 17.26
CA THR A 278 -3.20 -3.43 17.22
C THR A 278 -2.32 -3.82 16.05
N TRP A 279 -1.33 -2.96 15.74
CA TRP A 279 -0.23 -3.27 14.83
C TRP A 279 0.95 -3.79 15.67
N PRO A 280 1.26 -5.10 15.64
CA PRO A 280 2.35 -5.67 16.44
C PRO A 280 3.70 -5.00 16.19
N GLY A 281 4.47 -4.82 17.25
CA GLY A 281 5.75 -4.11 17.21
C GLY A 281 5.63 -2.58 17.32
N ALA A 282 4.43 -2.02 17.11
CA ALA A 282 4.14 -0.60 17.40
C ALA A 282 3.35 -0.44 18.70
N TRP A 283 2.42 -1.35 18.96
CA TRP A 283 1.61 -1.38 20.17
C TRP A 283 1.03 -2.80 20.40
N GLY A 284 0.77 -3.16 21.65
CA GLY A 284 0.21 -4.45 22.03
C GLY A 284 1.28 -5.55 22.04
N ASN A 285 1.14 -6.56 21.19
CA ASN A 285 2.16 -7.61 21.08
C ASN A 285 3.49 -7.05 20.57
N MET A 286 4.57 -7.37 21.27
CA MET A 286 5.93 -6.90 20.95
C MET A 286 6.88 -8.05 20.59
N ASP A 287 6.38 -9.27 20.41
CA ASP A 287 7.19 -10.42 20.02
C ASP A 287 7.55 -10.42 18.54
N ILE A 288 6.73 -9.75 17.73
CA ILE A 288 6.98 -9.54 16.31
C ILE A 288 6.87 -8.06 15.94
N ASN A 289 7.52 -7.67 14.85
CA ASN A 289 7.26 -6.42 14.16
C ASN A 289 6.46 -6.72 12.88
N ALA A 290 5.20 -6.31 12.85
CA ALA A 290 4.29 -6.63 11.73
C ALA A 290 4.84 -6.12 10.38
N SER A 291 5.43 -4.93 10.33
CA SER A 291 6.00 -4.37 9.09
C SER A 291 7.17 -5.21 8.58
N GLN A 292 8.02 -5.71 9.49
CA GLN A 292 9.13 -6.57 9.13
C GLN A 292 8.66 -7.95 8.65
N GLU A 293 7.67 -8.55 9.32
CA GLU A 293 7.11 -9.84 8.91
C GLU A 293 6.34 -9.72 7.57
N ILE A 294 5.64 -8.60 7.33
CA ILE A 294 5.00 -8.29 6.05
C ILE A 294 6.05 -8.18 4.94
N TRP A 295 7.14 -7.45 5.15
CA TRP A 295 8.20 -7.36 4.15
C TRP A 295 8.89 -8.69 3.91
N LYS A 296 9.21 -9.44 4.94
CA LYS A 296 9.75 -10.80 4.86
C LYS A 296 8.84 -11.73 4.02
N PHE A 297 7.53 -11.54 4.11
CA PHE A 297 6.56 -12.26 3.29
C PHE A 297 6.58 -11.77 1.85
N PHE A 298 6.46 -10.46 1.61
CA PHE A 298 6.40 -9.87 0.28
C PHE A 298 7.68 -10.09 -0.53
N SER A 299 8.84 -9.97 0.10
CA SER A 299 10.15 -10.15 -0.55
C SER A 299 10.35 -11.52 -1.18
N ARG A 300 9.58 -12.54 -0.77
CA ARG A 300 9.59 -13.89 -1.37
C ARG A 300 9.04 -13.92 -2.80
N TYR A 301 8.29 -12.89 -3.19
CA TYR A 301 7.57 -12.81 -4.46
C TYR A 301 8.14 -11.75 -5.40
N ILE A 302 9.29 -11.18 -5.09
CA ILE A 302 10.01 -10.25 -5.97
C ILE A 302 10.64 -11.05 -7.12
N GLU A 303 10.36 -10.60 -8.37
CA GLU A 303 10.90 -11.12 -9.61
C GLU A 303 11.90 -10.15 -10.22
#